data_f6097d33ee49abc1fbdd19050e4b9bcd
#
_entry.id   f6097d33ee49abc1fbdd19050e4b9bcd
#
_cell.length_a   1.000
_cell.length_b   1.000
_cell.length_c   1.000
_cell.angle_alpha   90.00
_cell.angle_beta   90.00
_cell.angle_gamma   90.00
#
_symmetry.space_group_name_H-M   'P 1'
#
loop_
_entity.id
_entity.type
_entity.pdbx_description
1 polymer ?
#
loop_
_entity_poly.entity_id
_entity_poly.type
_entity_poly.pdbx_seq_one_letter_code
_entity_poly.pdbx_strand_id
1 'polypeptide(L)'
;MTVGLLWAADIGAISELQGNAQVVRDKPLQADLNLGIQSNDNVETTAGRLAITFEDDSRVKLTEHSKLVIDEYIYDPNPDKTKMALNFASGTARFITGGLGKINKQNIKLRTPTANIAIRGTDFTVTVDQLGRSLVILLPDVNGISSGEIVVSTGSGSVTLNKPFQSTTASVYERPPSSPAILDLTIDLIDNMLIVTPPKEVEVVDESYNVVESNPYLDFSG
;
A
#
# COMPACT_ATOMS: atom_id res chain seq x y z
N MET A 1 40.89 -7.33 -17.48
CA MET A 1 39.73 -6.42 -17.44
C MET A 1 38.66 -7.04 -16.54
N THR A 2 38.58 -6.55 -15.31
CA THR A 2 37.54 -6.96 -14.37
C THR A 2 36.27 -6.19 -14.73
N VAL A 3 35.29 -6.87 -15.32
CA VAL A 3 33.97 -6.30 -15.51
C VAL A 3 33.34 -6.23 -14.10
N GLY A 4 33.35 -5.03 -13.52
CA GLY A 4 32.60 -4.77 -12.29
C GLY A 4 31.12 -4.96 -12.59
N LEU A 5 30.49 -5.93 -11.99
CA LEU A 5 29.03 -6.01 -11.92
C LEU A 5 28.56 -4.74 -11.22
N LEU A 6 27.99 -3.80 -11.96
CA LEU A 6 27.20 -2.73 -11.38
C LEU A 6 25.95 -3.39 -10.79
N TRP A 7 25.95 -3.58 -9.50
CA TRP A 7 24.72 -3.94 -8.76
C TRP A 7 23.82 -2.72 -8.83
N ALA A 8 22.57 -2.90 -9.27
CA ALA A 8 21.59 -1.85 -9.18
C ALA A 8 21.40 -1.49 -7.69
N ALA A 9 21.37 -0.19 -7.39
CA ALA A 9 21.17 0.26 -6.02
C ALA A 9 19.75 -0.09 -5.56
N ASP A 10 19.61 -0.48 -4.30
CA ASP A 10 18.30 -0.65 -3.68
C ASP A 10 17.66 0.74 -3.49
N ILE A 11 16.42 0.86 -3.87
CA ILE A 11 15.60 2.07 -3.81
C ILE A 11 14.58 2.03 -2.67
N GLY A 12 14.57 0.96 -1.91
CA GLY A 12 13.70 0.68 -0.79
C GLY A 12 13.89 -0.75 -0.32
N ALA A 13 13.06 -1.17 0.62
CA ALA A 13 13.07 -2.54 1.15
C ALA A 13 11.68 -3.00 1.56
N ILE A 14 11.48 -4.31 1.64
CA ILE A 14 10.31 -4.92 2.24
C ILE A 14 10.34 -4.63 3.74
N SER A 15 9.39 -3.82 4.22
CA SER A 15 9.31 -3.38 5.62
C SER A 15 8.31 -4.19 6.46
N GLU A 16 7.33 -4.83 5.82
CA GLU A 16 6.35 -5.71 6.46
C GLU A 16 6.10 -6.90 5.54
N LEU A 17 5.94 -8.11 6.10
CA LEU A 17 5.65 -9.32 5.35
C LEU A 17 4.82 -10.29 6.19
N GLN A 18 3.75 -10.81 5.58
CA GLN A 18 2.93 -11.88 6.12
C GLN A 18 2.56 -12.83 4.98
N GLY A 19 2.74 -14.13 5.19
CA GLY A 19 2.44 -15.16 4.19
C GLY A 19 3.45 -15.18 3.04
N ASN A 20 3.01 -15.53 1.82
CA ASN A 20 3.88 -15.80 0.69
C ASN A 20 3.87 -14.66 -0.34
N ALA A 21 5.07 -14.18 -0.66
CA ALA A 21 5.31 -13.20 -1.71
C ALA A 21 6.67 -13.48 -2.39
N GLN A 22 6.86 -12.92 -3.56
CA GLN A 22 8.12 -13.00 -4.31
C GLN A 22 8.46 -11.68 -4.98
N VAL A 23 9.74 -11.46 -5.19
CA VAL A 23 10.29 -10.39 -6.03
C VAL A 23 10.91 -11.05 -7.27
N VAL A 24 10.39 -10.73 -8.45
CA VAL A 24 10.92 -11.23 -9.70
C VAL A 24 11.79 -10.16 -10.34
N ARG A 25 13.07 -10.48 -10.46
CA ARG A 25 14.11 -9.67 -11.10
C ARG A 25 14.59 -10.44 -12.35
N ASP A 26 15.84 -10.91 -12.39
CA ASP A 26 16.30 -11.87 -13.42
C ASP A 26 15.71 -13.27 -13.19
N LYS A 27 15.40 -13.58 -11.95
CA LYS A 27 14.77 -14.82 -11.48
C LYS A 27 13.90 -14.52 -10.25
N PRO A 28 12.94 -15.39 -9.92
CA PRO A 28 12.16 -15.26 -8.71
C PRO A 28 13.02 -15.37 -7.45
N LEU A 29 12.84 -14.41 -6.55
CA LEU A 29 13.42 -14.36 -5.21
C LEU A 29 12.27 -14.45 -4.21
N GLN A 30 12.38 -15.34 -3.23
CA GLN A 30 11.43 -15.36 -2.12
C GLN A 30 11.49 -14.01 -1.38
N ALA A 31 10.35 -13.42 -1.10
CA ALA A 31 10.29 -12.20 -0.32
C ALA A 31 10.66 -12.49 1.15
N ASP A 32 11.48 -11.63 1.71
CA ASP A 32 11.87 -11.62 3.12
C ASP A 32 11.89 -10.19 3.66
N LEU A 33 11.79 -10.03 4.98
CA LEU A 33 11.94 -8.73 5.62
C LEU A 33 13.34 -8.16 5.30
N ASN A 34 13.39 -6.87 4.99
CA ASN A 34 14.58 -6.11 4.59
C ASN A 34 15.19 -6.55 3.24
N LEU A 35 14.51 -7.40 2.45
CA LEU A 35 14.93 -7.63 1.07
C LEU A 35 14.91 -6.30 0.31
N GLY A 36 16.07 -5.91 -0.24
CA GLY A 36 16.22 -4.69 -1.04
C GLY A 36 15.42 -4.76 -2.33
N ILE A 37 14.70 -3.70 -2.62
CA ILE A 37 13.89 -3.50 -3.82
C ILE A 37 14.65 -2.61 -4.79
N GLN A 38 14.63 -2.96 -6.07
CA GLN A 38 15.34 -2.25 -7.14
C GLN A 38 14.38 -1.79 -8.24
N SER A 39 14.81 -0.83 -9.05
CA SER A 39 14.07 -0.48 -10.27
C SER A 39 13.96 -1.71 -11.19
N ASN A 40 12.81 -1.84 -11.85
CA ASN A 40 12.37 -2.97 -12.67
C ASN A 40 12.03 -4.25 -11.91
N ASP A 41 12.03 -4.24 -10.59
CA ASP A 41 11.48 -5.37 -9.82
C ASP A 41 9.97 -5.52 -10.05
N ASN A 42 9.54 -6.78 -10.17
CA ASN A 42 8.14 -7.14 -10.14
C ASN A 42 7.84 -7.84 -8.81
N VAL A 43 7.01 -7.21 -7.99
CA VAL A 43 6.63 -7.69 -6.65
C VAL A 43 5.26 -8.35 -6.75
N GLU A 44 5.20 -9.62 -6.36
CA GLU A 44 3.99 -10.44 -6.45
C GLU A 44 3.66 -11.05 -5.09
N THR A 45 2.41 -10.89 -4.66
CA THR A 45 1.87 -11.62 -3.52
C THR A 45 0.96 -12.75 -3.99
N THR A 46 1.02 -13.88 -3.32
CA THR A 46 0.04 -14.98 -3.51
C THR A 46 -0.91 -15.02 -2.32
N ALA A 47 -0.77 -15.96 -1.41
CA ALA A 47 -1.50 -15.99 -0.14
C ALA A 47 -0.72 -15.19 0.93
N GLY A 48 -0.39 -13.94 0.63
CA GLY A 48 0.42 -13.11 1.50
C GLY A 48 0.20 -11.63 1.26
N ARG A 49 0.71 -10.83 2.19
CA ARG A 49 0.65 -9.37 2.20
C ARG A 49 2.04 -8.83 2.49
N LEU A 50 2.39 -7.70 1.92
CA LEU A 50 3.66 -7.05 2.20
C LEU A 50 3.55 -5.52 2.13
N ALA A 51 4.51 -4.85 2.77
CA ALA A 51 4.75 -3.44 2.57
C ALA A 51 6.18 -3.20 2.09
N ILE A 52 6.31 -2.28 1.15
CA ILE A 52 7.60 -1.73 0.70
C ILE A 52 7.71 -0.32 1.26
N THR A 53 8.84 0.01 1.88
CA THR A 53 9.21 1.38 2.23
C THR A 53 10.35 1.80 1.33
N PHE A 54 10.16 2.90 0.58
CA PHE A 54 11.16 3.49 -0.30
C PHE A 54 12.06 4.46 0.46
N GLU A 55 13.19 4.86 -0.16
CA GLU A 55 14.19 5.76 0.44
C GLU A 55 13.63 7.14 0.83
N ASP A 56 12.54 7.57 0.21
CA ASP A 56 11.85 8.84 0.49
C ASP A 56 10.73 8.72 1.54
N ASP A 57 10.65 7.59 2.26
CA ASP A 57 9.57 7.21 3.17
C ASP A 57 8.19 7.00 2.50
N SER A 58 8.12 6.97 1.17
CA SER A 58 6.92 6.48 0.48
C SER A 58 6.70 5.02 0.82
N ARG A 59 5.44 4.62 0.96
CA ARG A 59 5.07 3.23 1.28
C ARG A 59 4.04 2.70 0.32
N VAL A 60 4.20 1.44 -0.04
CA VAL A 60 3.21 0.68 -0.80
C VAL A 60 2.88 -0.59 -0.03
N LYS A 61 1.62 -0.74 0.36
CA LYS A 61 1.09 -1.96 1.00
C LYS A 61 0.31 -2.75 -0.03
N LEU A 62 0.63 -4.03 -0.19
CA LEU A 62 -0.01 -4.96 -1.11
C LEU A 62 -0.78 -6.02 -0.33
N THR A 63 -2.03 -6.29 -0.73
CA THR A 63 -2.82 -7.43 -0.22
C THR A 63 -2.49 -8.71 -1.01
N GLU A 64 -3.21 -9.79 -0.72
CA GLU A 64 -3.07 -11.05 -1.45
C GLU A 64 -3.36 -10.87 -2.95
N HIS A 65 -2.74 -11.70 -3.79
CA HIS A 65 -2.93 -11.75 -5.25
C HIS A 65 -2.66 -10.40 -5.95
N SER A 66 -1.75 -9.61 -5.40
CA SER A 66 -1.35 -8.33 -5.97
C SER A 66 -0.08 -8.45 -6.80
N LYS A 67 0.00 -7.62 -7.85
CA LYS A 67 1.16 -7.53 -8.73
C LYS A 67 1.51 -6.07 -8.99
N LEU A 68 2.74 -5.70 -8.58
CA LEU A 68 3.30 -4.36 -8.72
C LEU A 68 4.64 -4.43 -9.43
N VAL A 69 4.81 -3.67 -10.52
CA VAL A 69 6.09 -3.46 -11.19
C VAL A 69 6.60 -2.06 -10.87
N ILE A 70 7.85 -1.95 -10.52
CA ILE A 70 8.54 -0.68 -10.24
C ILE A 70 9.30 -0.29 -11.51
N ASP A 71 8.64 0.49 -12.38
CA ASP A 71 9.24 0.87 -13.68
C ASP A 71 10.43 1.81 -13.51
N GLU A 72 10.29 2.82 -12.65
CA GLU A 72 11.32 3.83 -12.41
C GLU A 72 11.18 4.41 -11.01
N TYR A 73 12.30 4.58 -10.32
CA TYR A 73 12.38 5.33 -9.08
C TYR A 73 13.69 6.11 -9.04
N ILE A 74 13.59 7.42 -8.91
CA ILE A 74 14.72 8.34 -8.74
C ILE A 74 14.35 9.33 -7.65
N TYR A 75 15.08 9.30 -6.55
CA TYR A 75 14.98 10.28 -5.48
C TYR A 75 16.21 11.17 -5.48
N ASP A 76 16.08 12.41 -5.92
CA ASP A 76 17.16 13.38 -6.08
C ASP A 76 16.74 14.71 -5.42
N PRO A 77 17.64 15.43 -4.73
CA PRO A 77 17.36 16.78 -4.22
C PRO A 77 16.93 17.77 -5.31
N ASN A 78 17.29 17.53 -6.57
CA ASN A 78 16.80 18.30 -7.70
C ASN A 78 15.40 17.80 -8.12
N PRO A 79 14.34 18.63 -7.95
CA PRO A 79 12.97 18.25 -8.27
C PRO A 79 12.75 17.74 -9.70
N ASP A 80 13.51 18.29 -10.66
CA ASP A 80 13.36 17.93 -12.09
C ASP A 80 13.86 16.52 -12.39
N LYS A 81 14.73 15.96 -11.55
CA LYS A 81 15.24 14.60 -11.66
C LYS A 81 14.45 13.57 -10.88
N THR A 82 13.69 14.03 -9.89
CA THR A 82 12.92 13.16 -9.00
C THR A 82 11.73 12.56 -9.72
N LYS A 83 11.60 11.23 -9.73
CA LYS A 83 10.54 10.49 -10.43
C LYS A 83 10.18 9.20 -9.70
N MET A 84 8.90 8.84 -9.79
CA MET A 84 8.41 7.52 -9.46
C MET A 84 7.39 7.08 -10.51
N ALA A 85 7.63 5.94 -11.15
CA ALA A 85 6.70 5.32 -12.07
C ALA A 85 6.47 3.87 -11.64
N LEU A 86 5.22 3.55 -11.34
CA LEU A 86 4.78 2.25 -10.90
C LEU A 86 3.70 1.71 -11.84
N ASN A 87 3.65 0.41 -12.01
CA ASN A 87 2.61 -0.28 -12.78
C ASN A 87 1.93 -1.32 -11.89
N PHE A 88 0.67 -1.10 -11.57
CA PHE A 88 -0.12 -1.96 -10.72
C PHE A 88 -1.09 -2.79 -11.56
N ALA A 89 -0.78 -4.07 -11.74
CA ALA A 89 -1.46 -4.94 -12.69
C ALA A 89 -2.69 -5.65 -12.11
N SER A 90 -2.69 -5.98 -10.81
CA SER A 90 -3.81 -6.68 -10.16
C SER A 90 -3.76 -6.59 -8.64
N GLY A 91 -4.89 -6.85 -7.97
CA GLY A 91 -5.03 -6.90 -6.52
C GLY A 91 -5.48 -5.60 -5.90
N THR A 92 -5.14 -5.38 -4.63
CA THR A 92 -5.40 -4.14 -3.91
C THR A 92 -4.11 -3.63 -3.27
N ALA A 93 -3.85 -2.33 -3.43
CA ALA A 93 -2.71 -1.66 -2.86
C ALA A 93 -3.11 -0.33 -2.21
N ARG A 94 -2.41 0.04 -1.12
CA ARG A 94 -2.43 1.39 -0.55
C ARG A 94 -1.10 2.05 -0.80
N PHE A 95 -1.15 3.26 -1.32
CA PHE A 95 0.00 4.09 -1.64
C PHE A 95 0.01 5.30 -0.70
N ILE A 96 1.10 5.47 0.04
CA ILE A 96 1.32 6.59 0.95
C ILE A 96 2.55 7.32 0.44
N THR A 97 2.39 8.55 -0.04
CA THR A 97 3.51 9.31 -0.57
C THR A 97 4.36 9.93 0.54
N GLY A 98 5.67 9.78 0.40
CA GLY A 98 6.68 10.34 1.29
C GLY A 98 7.29 11.64 0.78
N GLY A 99 8.61 11.73 0.81
CA GLY A 99 9.39 12.91 0.43
C GLY A 99 9.25 13.32 -1.03
N LEU A 100 9.16 12.36 -1.95
CA LEU A 100 8.94 12.58 -3.38
C LEU A 100 7.71 13.46 -3.66
N GLY A 101 6.60 13.18 -2.97
CA GLY A 101 5.36 13.95 -3.09
C GLY A 101 5.49 15.41 -2.64
N LYS A 102 6.47 15.72 -1.82
CA LYS A 102 6.76 17.10 -1.35
C LYS A 102 7.67 17.85 -2.32
N ILE A 103 8.58 17.15 -3.00
CA ILE A 103 9.58 17.73 -3.90
C ILE A 103 8.97 18.00 -5.28
N ASN A 104 8.36 16.99 -5.91
CA ASN A 104 7.77 17.12 -7.24
C ASN A 104 6.47 16.32 -7.39
N LYS A 105 5.36 17.02 -7.20
CA LYS A 105 4.00 16.45 -7.26
C LYS A 105 3.58 15.95 -8.64
N GLN A 106 4.31 16.28 -9.72
CA GLN A 106 3.93 15.92 -11.10
C GLN A 106 4.60 14.65 -11.59
N ASN A 107 5.66 14.21 -10.92
CA ASN A 107 6.51 13.10 -11.36
C ASN A 107 6.22 11.76 -10.69
N ILE A 108 5.12 11.68 -9.89
CA ILE A 108 4.67 10.42 -9.32
C ILE A 108 3.50 9.91 -10.14
N LYS A 109 3.69 8.78 -10.80
CA LYS A 109 2.71 8.18 -11.71
C LYS A 109 2.51 6.71 -11.35
N LEU A 110 1.26 6.32 -11.26
CA LEU A 110 0.84 4.93 -11.16
C LEU A 110 0.01 4.59 -12.39
N ARG A 111 0.36 3.50 -13.06
CA ARG A 111 -0.40 2.97 -14.19
C ARG A 111 -1.14 1.71 -13.76
N THR A 112 -2.36 1.55 -14.25
CA THR A 112 -3.15 0.32 -14.18
C THR A 112 -3.54 -0.10 -15.61
N PRO A 113 -4.13 -1.29 -15.82
CA PRO A 113 -4.59 -1.70 -17.15
C PRO A 113 -5.59 -0.72 -17.79
N THR A 114 -6.36 0.01 -16.99
CA THR A 114 -7.45 0.88 -17.48
C THR A 114 -7.27 2.37 -17.18
N ALA A 115 -6.24 2.76 -16.43
CA ALA A 115 -6.05 4.16 -16.06
C ALA A 115 -4.58 4.55 -15.86
N ASN A 116 -4.31 5.85 -16.06
CA ASN A 116 -3.10 6.52 -15.55
C ASN A 116 -3.51 7.40 -14.36
N ILE A 117 -2.78 7.27 -13.27
CA ILE A 117 -3.05 7.95 -12.00
C ILE A 117 -1.87 8.87 -11.70
N ALA A 118 -2.10 10.18 -11.75
CA ALA A 118 -1.13 11.20 -11.34
C ALA A 118 -1.38 11.58 -9.88
N ILE A 119 -0.33 11.53 -9.06
CA ILE A 119 -0.40 11.62 -7.61
C ILE A 119 0.25 12.92 -7.16
N ARG A 120 -0.47 13.69 -6.33
CA ARG A 120 0.00 14.97 -5.80
C ARG A 120 0.06 14.94 -4.27
N GLY A 121 0.94 14.09 -3.74
CA GLY A 121 1.18 14.00 -2.30
C GLY A 121 -0.03 13.50 -1.52
N THR A 122 -0.36 12.21 -1.63
CA THR A 122 -1.60 11.66 -1.11
C THR A 122 -1.42 10.32 -0.42
N ASP A 123 -2.44 9.91 0.31
CA ASP A 123 -2.72 8.57 0.77
C ASP A 123 -3.97 8.05 0.04
N PHE A 124 -3.88 6.92 -0.64
CA PHE A 124 -4.97 6.40 -1.45
C PHE A 124 -4.87 4.88 -1.66
N THR A 125 -5.99 4.28 -2.00
CA THR A 125 -6.04 2.87 -2.41
C THR A 125 -6.38 2.72 -3.88
N VAL A 126 -5.84 1.66 -4.48
CA VAL A 126 -6.19 1.21 -5.82
C VAL A 126 -6.50 -0.27 -5.76
N THR A 127 -7.63 -0.66 -6.33
CA THR A 127 -7.98 -2.06 -6.57
C THR A 127 -8.08 -2.29 -8.07
N VAL A 128 -7.38 -3.30 -8.57
CA VAL A 128 -7.49 -3.79 -9.96
C VAL A 128 -8.03 -5.20 -9.92
N ASP A 129 -9.22 -5.39 -10.47
CA ASP A 129 -9.89 -6.68 -10.49
C ASP A 129 -9.39 -7.61 -11.62
N GLN A 130 -9.93 -8.82 -11.68
CA GLN A 130 -9.55 -9.83 -12.67
C GLN A 130 -9.85 -9.43 -14.13
N LEU A 131 -10.73 -8.46 -14.33
CA LEU A 131 -11.05 -7.89 -15.65
C LEU A 131 -10.19 -6.67 -15.98
N GLY A 132 -9.25 -6.29 -15.11
CA GLY A 132 -8.40 -5.10 -15.24
C GLY A 132 -9.08 -3.79 -14.86
N ARG A 133 -10.33 -3.80 -14.36
CA ARG A 133 -11.04 -2.59 -13.95
C ARG A 133 -10.41 -2.03 -12.69
N SER A 134 -10.25 -0.72 -12.66
CA SER A 134 -9.58 -0.03 -11.56
C SER A 134 -10.59 0.78 -10.74
N LEU A 135 -10.55 0.60 -9.41
CA LEU A 135 -11.20 1.47 -8.42
C LEU A 135 -10.12 2.25 -7.69
N VAL A 136 -10.23 3.57 -7.65
CA VAL A 136 -9.30 4.46 -6.94
C VAL A 136 -10.08 5.20 -5.86
N ILE A 137 -9.54 5.24 -4.64
CA ILE A 137 -10.17 5.91 -3.48
C ILE A 137 -9.12 6.79 -2.81
N LEU A 138 -9.37 8.10 -2.74
CA LEU A 138 -8.56 9.05 -1.99
C LEU A 138 -8.87 8.94 -0.51
N LEU A 139 -7.83 8.76 0.32
CA LEU A 139 -7.98 8.63 1.77
C LEU A 139 -7.76 9.98 2.47
N PRO A 140 -8.35 10.18 3.66
CA PRO A 140 -8.04 11.32 4.50
C PRO A 140 -6.63 11.23 5.09
N ASP A 141 -6.13 12.36 5.55
CA ASP A 141 -5.00 12.45 6.46
C ASP A 141 -5.42 12.14 7.92
N VAL A 142 -4.46 12.26 8.84
CA VAL A 142 -4.68 12.03 10.28
C VAL A 142 -5.71 12.97 10.93
N ASN A 143 -6.04 14.10 10.27
CA ASN A 143 -7.03 15.07 10.73
C ASN A 143 -8.41 14.85 10.07
N GLY A 144 -8.56 13.82 9.24
CA GLY A 144 -9.80 13.52 8.52
C GLY A 144 -10.05 14.43 7.32
N ILE A 145 -9.08 15.25 6.91
CA ILE A 145 -9.18 16.08 5.69
C ILE A 145 -8.50 15.37 4.51
N SER A 146 -8.70 15.88 3.30
CA SER A 146 -8.06 15.29 2.12
C SER A 146 -6.54 15.26 2.28
N SER A 147 -5.92 14.07 2.10
CA SER A 147 -4.47 13.91 2.15
C SER A 147 -3.75 14.58 0.96
N GLY A 148 -4.48 14.97 -0.08
CA GLY A 148 -3.95 15.62 -1.29
C GLY A 148 -4.90 15.55 -2.47
N GLU A 149 -4.36 15.36 -3.67
CA GLU A 149 -5.12 15.31 -4.92
C GLU A 149 -4.63 14.18 -5.82
N ILE A 150 -5.57 13.51 -6.48
CA ILE A 150 -5.30 12.48 -7.48
C ILE A 150 -6.04 12.84 -8.77
N VAL A 151 -5.35 12.73 -9.90
CA VAL A 151 -5.97 12.81 -11.22
C VAL A 151 -5.96 11.42 -11.85
N VAL A 152 -7.14 10.84 -12.05
CA VAL A 152 -7.34 9.56 -12.73
C VAL A 152 -7.73 9.85 -14.18
N SER A 153 -6.95 9.35 -15.13
CA SER A 153 -7.15 9.59 -16.56
C SER A 153 -7.16 8.29 -17.34
N THR A 154 -7.98 8.25 -18.39
CA THR A 154 -8.06 7.20 -19.41
C THR A 154 -7.75 7.80 -20.77
N GLY A 155 -7.86 7.05 -21.86
CA GLY A 155 -7.73 7.58 -23.22
C GLY A 155 -8.83 8.57 -23.62
N SER A 156 -9.94 8.64 -22.87
CA SER A 156 -11.13 9.43 -23.24
C SER A 156 -11.51 10.51 -22.23
N GLY A 157 -10.78 10.68 -21.14
CA GLY A 157 -11.06 11.72 -20.17
C GLY A 157 -10.35 11.56 -18.84
N SER A 158 -10.59 12.49 -17.94
CA SER A 158 -9.99 12.47 -16.60
C SER A 158 -10.96 12.99 -15.56
N VAL A 159 -10.76 12.55 -14.32
CA VAL A 159 -11.43 13.09 -13.13
C VAL A 159 -10.40 13.38 -12.05
N THR A 160 -10.73 14.35 -11.19
CA THR A 160 -9.91 14.72 -10.03
C THR A 160 -10.61 14.30 -8.74
N LEU A 161 -9.87 13.61 -7.88
CA LEU A 161 -10.26 13.27 -6.51
C LEU A 161 -9.52 14.21 -5.56
N ASN A 162 -10.23 14.96 -4.74
CA ASN A 162 -9.67 15.95 -3.80
C ASN A 162 -10.43 16.04 -2.47
N LYS A 163 -11.34 15.08 -2.21
CA LYS A 163 -12.09 14.98 -0.96
C LYS A 163 -11.86 13.63 -0.30
N PRO A 164 -11.90 13.54 1.04
CA PRO A 164 -11.80 12.28 1.76
C PRO A 164 -12.82 11.26 1.24
N PHE A 165 -12.38 10.01 1.07
CA PHE A 165 -13.17 8.87 0.57
C PHE A 165 -13.82 9.08 -0.80
N GLN A 166 -13.39 10.11 -1.54
CA GLN A 166 -13.82 10.29 -2.91
C GLN A 166 -13.18 9.22 -3.80
N SER A 167 -13.99 8.61 -4.64
CA SER A 167 -13.59 7.46 -5.48
C SER A 167 -14.03 7.63 -6.93
N THR A 168 -13.36 6.92 -7.81
CA THR A 168 -13.75 6.75 -9.22
C THR A 168 -13.37 5.37 -9.72
N THR A 169 -14.07 4.89 -10.74
CA THR A 169 -13.79 3.64 -11.45
C THR A 169 -13.39 3.91 -12.89
N ALA A 170 -12.37 3.20 -13.37
CA ALA A 170 -12.02 3.10 -14.78
C ALA A 170 -12.26 1.65 -15.24
N SER A 171 -13.29 1.44 -16.05
CA SER A 171 -13.70 0.10 -16.49
C SER A 171 -12.94 -0.38 -17.72
N VAL A 172 -12.66 0.53 -18.66
CA VAL A 172 -11.84 0.31 -19.84
C VAL A 172 -11.12 1.60 -20.19
N TYR A 173 -9.98 1.50 -20.87
CA TYR A 173 -9.15 2.66 -21.18
C TYR A 173 -9.81 3.64 -22.16
N GLU A 174 -10.68 3.15 -23.04
CA GLU A 174 -11.36 3.93 -24.09
C GLU A 174 -12.60 4.70 -23.59
N ARG A 175 -12.97 4.58 -22.33
CA ARG A 175 -14.07 5.33 -21.70
C ARG A 175 -13.55 6.24 -20.60
N PRO A 176 -14.16 7.41 -20.39
CA PRO A 176 -13.78 8.27 -19.27
C PRO A 176 -14.00 7.54 -17.94
N PRO A 177 -13.24 7.90 -16.90
CA PRO A 177 -13.53 7.41 -15.57
C PRO A 177 -14.93 7.81 -15.12
N SER A 178 -15.54 7.05 -14.19
CA SER A 178 -16.83 7.42 -13.61
C SER A 178 -16.75 8.78 -12.90
N SER A 179 -17.88 9.49 -12.83
CA SER A 179 -17.97 10.69 -12.00
C SER A 179 -17.56 10.38 -10.56
N PRO A 180 -16.80 11.27 -9.90
CA PRO A 180 -16.36 11.04 -8.53
C PRO A 180 -17.53 10.90 -7.56
N ALA A 181 -17.50 9.88 -6.70
CA ALA A 181 -18.47 9.61 -5.65
C ALA A 181 -17.77 9.48 -4.30
N ILE A 182 -18.40 9.94 -3.21
CA ILE A 182 -17.89 9.75 -1.86
C ILE A 182 -18.45 8.41 -1.36
N LEU A 183 -17.56 7.53 -0.89
CA LEU A 183 -17.92 6.26 -0.27
C LEU A 183 -18.07 6.44 1.24
N ASP A 184 -19.06 5.76 1.81
CA ASP A 184 -19.22 5.68 3.26
C ASP A 184 -18.28 4.61 3.82
N LEU A 185 -17.04 5.01 4.03
CA LEU A 185 -15.94 4.17 4.51
C LEU A 185 -15.29 4.80 5.74
N THR A 186 -14.61 3.98 6.53
CA THR A 186 -13.74 4.44 7.62
C THR A 186 -12.30 4.02 7.35
N ILE A 187 -11.36 4.75 7.93
CA ILE A 187 -9.93 4.38 7.87
C ILE A 187 -9.72 2.99 8.49
N ASP A 188 -10.38 2.69 9.60
CA ASP A 188 -10.28 1.39 10.26
C ASP A 188 -10.71 0.24 9.34
N LEU A 189 -11.76 0.44 8.52
CA LEU A 189 -12.17 -0.56 7.54
C LEU A 189 -11.08 -0.76 6.48
N ILE A 190 -10.51 0.34 5.97
CA ILE A 190 -9.42 0.28 4.99
C ILE A 190 -8.17 -0.39 5.59
N ASP A 191 -7.80 -0.02 6.80
CA ASP A 191 -6.62 -0.59 7.48
C ASP A 191 -6.82 -2.07 7.79
N ASN A 192 -8.01 -2.50 8.20
CA ASN A 192 -8.32 -3.92 8.40
C ASN A 192 -8.25 -4.74 7.11
N MET A 193 -8.59 -4.16 5.95
CA MET A 193 -8.43 -4.81 4.65
C MET A 193 -6.96 -4.92 4.22
N LEU A 194 -6.13 -3.96 4.66
CA LEU A 194 -4.74 -3.78 4.23
C LEU A 194 -3.70 -4.09 5.33
N ILE A 195 -4.14 -4.65 6.48
CA ILE A 195 -3.22 -5.05 7.56
C ILE A 195 -2.26 -6.11 7.03
N VAL A 196 -0.99 -5.79 7.05
CA VAL A 196 0.12 -6.70 6.78
C VAL A 196 0.59 -7.39 8.07
N THR A 197 0.61 -6.66 9.18
CA THR A 197 0.93 -7.20 10.49
C THR A 197 -0.34 -7.80 11.10
N PRO A 198 -0.33 -9.07 11.57
CA PRO A 198 -1.45 -9.62 12.30
C PRO A 198 -1.78 -8.72 13.51
N PRO A 199 -3.06 -8.60 13.89
CA PRO A 199 -3.42 -7.89 15.11
C PRO A 199 -2.59 -8.48 16.26
N LYS A 200 -2.00 -7.61 17.09
CA LYS A 200 -1.35 -8.07 18.33
C LYS A 200 -2.39 -8.92 19.05
N GLU A 201 -2.03 -10.17 19.38
CA GLU A 201 -2.83 -10.96 20.31
C GLU A 201 -3.10 -10.07 21.51
N VAL A 202 -4.37 -9.83 21.79
CA VAL A 202 -4.77 -9.23 23.06
C VAL A 202 -4.26 -10.24 24.08
N GLU A 203 -3.24 -9.88 24.87
CA GLU A 203 -2.89 -10.65 26.05
C GLU A 203 -4.20 -10.80 26.82
N VAL A 204 -4.76 -11.99 26.78
CA VAL A 204 -5.82 -12.36 27.69
C VAL A 204 -5.15 -12.29 29.04
N VAL A 205 -5.37 -11.20 29.75
CA VAL A 205 -5.03 -11.10 31.17
C VAL A 205 -5.85 -12.22 31.79
N ASP A 206 -5.18 -13.33 32.04
CA ASP A 206 -5.73 -14.39 32.87
C ASP A 206 -5.95 -13.76 34.24
N GLU A 207 -7.16 -13.25 34.44
CA GLU A 207 -7.65 -12.97 35.77
C GLU A 207 -7.77 -14.33 36.44
N SER A 208 -6.62 -14.81 36.91
CA SER A 208 -6.57 -15.89 37.87
C SER A 208 -7.45 -15.48 39.05
N TYR A 209 -8.66 -15.96 39.01
CA TYR A 209 -9.57 -15.95 40.15
C TYR A 209 -8.79 -16.45 41.34
N ASN A 210 -8.42 -15.56 42.23
CA ASN A 210 -8.08 -15.88 43.60
C ASN A 210 -9.35 -16.45 44.24
N VAL A 211 -9.54 -17.75 44.08
CA VAL A 211 -10.48 -18.49 44.91
C VAL A 211 -9.92 -18.39 46.30
N VAL A 212 -10.46 -17.46 47.08
CA VAL A 212 -10.27 -17.46 48.53
C VAL A 212 -10.94 -18.74 49.01
N GLU A 213 -10.13 -19.76 49.29
CA GLU A 213 -10.59 -20.93 50.02
C GLU A 213 -11.21 -20.46 51.34
N SER A 214 -12.52 -20.46 51.41
CA SER A 214 -13.26 -20.32 52.65
C SER A 214 -12.99 -21.57 53.48
N ASN A 215 -12.24 -21.39 54.53
CA ASN A 215 -11.93 -22.39 55.51
C ASN A 215 -13.22 -22.94 56.18
N PRO A 216 -13.57 -24.25 56.04
CA PRO A 216 -14.82 -24.79 56.56
C PRO A 216 -14.74 -25.31 58.00
N TYR A 217 -13.93 -24.72 58.84
CA TYR A 217 -13.87 -25.06 60.27
C TYR A 217 -14.44 -23.90 61.11
N LEU A 218 -15.75 -23.80 61.14
CA LEU A 218 -16.45 -23.20 62.25
C LEU A 218 -16.87 -24.34 63.17
N ASP A 219 -16.12 -24.48 64.25
CA ASP A 219 -16.38 -25.31 65.42
C ASP A 219 -17.60 -24.74 66.18
N PHE A 220 -18.70 -25.50 66.22
CA PHE A 220 -19.83 -25.26 67.09
C PHE A 220 -19.72 -26.17 68.31
N SER A 221 -18.94 -25.75 69.29
CA SER A 221 -19.02 -26.28 70.63
C SER A 221 -19.18 -25.16 71.66
N GLY A 222 -20.45 -25.04 72.23
CA GLY A 222 -20.77 -24.15 73.30
C GLY A 222 -22.24 -23.95 73.42
#